data_de66f2f07819cacbb5c96b7815ec37a4
#
_entry.id   de66f2f07819cacbb5c96b7815ec37a4
#
_cell.length_a   1.000
_cell.length_b   1.000
_cell.length_c   1.000
_cell.angle_alpha   90.00
_cell.angle_beta   90.00
_cell.angle_gamma   90.00
#
_symmetry.space_group_name_H-M   'P 1'
#
loop_
_entity.id
_entity.type
_entity.pdbx_description
1 polymer ?
#
loop_
_entity_poly.entity_id
_entity_poly.type
_entity_poly.pdbx_seq_one_letter_code
_entity_poly.pdbx_strand_id
1 'polypeptide(L)'
;MSQNDRLANSETLSGKDLYIHTEAVLFLVWGKLLILLGISSQELIDALCSSAFHWNDLYRSQQMYRAKEQENRLCNTASPDNQPDKSSSSDETGQINGHMKPALTVTQQISHLKSQGVTFKLIDESEAARYLAEANNYLRTRSYRVLFSRQTGGAHIGEYVNLDFADLVTLSRIDREMREVFLLACIDVEHFSKMRVLRLCEERHEDGYAIVSSFAAQLSHNERNHLLGALRARASEGKRHDIYSGDLIAHYLDDMPVWVLLEALEFGPFTNFYLFCADRWNDETMRQEHYVLKSVKALRNACAHDSCIANGLTTAGERAGYAPNLLITNSLNDHGIHNSRSRRTKLRNLRVAQIAALLWSLSAFCTRDSTIERHAIRFARLRESFEANRERFGNDDDANAFVSYFEFIWKLVDIWVSQRV
;
A
#
# COMPACT_ATOMS: atom_id res chain seq x y z
N MET A 1 -49.07 27.43 -31.69
CA MET A 1 -47.91 27.25 -32.59
C MET A 1 -46.72 27.50 -31.72
N SER A 2 -46.13 26.61 -31.28
CA SER A 2 -45.51 25.31 -31.36
C SER A 2 -44.10 25.43 -30.73
N GLN A 3 -44.01 24.92 -29.49
CA GLN A 3 -42.75 24.58 -28.84
C GLN A 3 -42.15 23.38 -29.58
N ASN A 4 -41.27 23.58 -30.52
CA ASN A 4 -40.47 22.50 -31.10
C ASN A 4 -39.43 23.05 -32.07
N ASP A 5 -38.40 23.75 -31.61
CA ASP A 5 -37.19 24.02 -32.38
C ASP A 5 -36.05 24.51 -31.47
N ARG A 6 -35.68 23.69 -30.47
CA ARG A 6 -34.42 23.83 -29.74
C ARG A 6 -33.92 22.46 -29.24
N LEU A 7 -33.66 21.55 -30.16
CA LEU A 7 -32.96 20.31 -29.88
C LEU A 7 -32.24 19.84 -31.15
N ALA A 8 -31.14 20.47 -31.48
CA ALA A 8 -30.13 19.89 -32.37
C ALA A 8 -28.83 20.69 -32.24
N ASN A 9 -28.04 20.41 -31.26
CA ASN A 9 -26.58 20.53 -31.25
C ASN A 9 -26.05 19.84 -29.98
N SER A 10 -26.10 18.52 -29.98
CA SER A 10 -25.30 17.72 -29.05
C SER A 10 -24.00 17.36 -29.78
N GLU A 11 -23.00 18.21 -29.63
CA GLU A 11 -21.62 17.81 -29.89
C GLU A 11 -21.29 16.68 -28.93
N THR A 12 -21.07 15.50 -29.47
CA THR A 12 -20.54 14.33 -28.76
C THR A 12 -19.10 14.62 -28.36
N LEU A 13 -18.91 14.98 -27.09
CA LEU A 13 -17.61 15.09 -26.47
C LEU A 13 -16.86 13.77 -26.63
N SER A 14 -15.62 13.82 -27.12
CA SER A 14 -14.78 12.62 -27.26
C SER A 14 -14.49 12.00 -25.89
N GLY A 15 -14.28 10.70 -25.83
CA GLY A 15 -13.97 10.00 -24.56
C GLY A 15 -12.77 10.58 -23.78
N LYS A 16 -11.91 11.36 -24.45
CA LYS A 16 -10.80 12.11 -23.81
C LYS A 16 -11.28 13.33 -23.04
N ASP A 17 -12.27 14.05 -23.55
CA ASP A 17 -12.82 15.24 -22.91
C ASP A 17 -13.64 14.84 -21.67
N LEU A 18 -14.26 13.67 -21.68
CA LEU A 18 -15.01 13.14 -20.53
C LEU A 18 -14.07 12.74 -19.39
N TYR A 19 -12.89 12.20 -19.67
CA TYR A 19 -11.89 11.80 -18.66
C TYR A 19 -11.22 13.01 -18.01
N ILE A 20 -10.84 14.01 -18.80
CA ILE A 20 -10.27 15.29 -18.32
C ILE A 20 -11.30 16.07 -17.50
N HIS A 21 -12.57 16.04 -17.91
CA HIS A 21 -13.65 16.69 -17.16
C HIS A 21 -13.94 16.00 -15.82
N THR A 22 -13.84 14.67 -15.73
CA THR A 22 -14.07 13.95 -14.46
C THR A 22 -12.96 14.20 -13.44
N GLU A 23 -11.69 14.25 -13.84
CA GLU A 23 -10.59 14.60 -12.93
C GLU A 23 -10.62 16.09 -12.52
N ALA A 24 -10.88 16.98 -13.47
CA ALA A 24 -11.01 18.41 -13.17
C ALA A 24 -12.25 18.73 -12.29
N VAL A 25 -13.35 18.02 -12.48
CA VAL A 25 -14.56 18.14 -11.64
C VAL A 25 -14.32 17.55 -10.26
N LEU A 26 -13.60 16.44 -10.14
CA LEU A 26 -13.17 15.90 -8.84
C LEU A 26 -12.26 16.89 -8.12
N PHE A 27 -11.25 17.46 -8.78
CA PHE A 27 -10.36 18.48 -8.19
C PHE A 27 -11.13 19.76 -7.78
N LEU A 28 -12.08 20.24 -8.60
CA LEU A 28 -12.90 21.42 -8.30
C LEU A 28 -13.91 21.13 -7.19
N VAL A 29 -14.48 19.93 -7.13
CA VAL A 29 -15.39 19.52 -6.06
C VAL A 29 -14.63 19.37 -4.74
N TRP A 30 -13.45 18.77 -4.75
CA TRP A 30 -12.56 18.68 -3.58
C TRP A 30 -12.08 20.07 -3.14
N GLY A 31 -11.62 20.91 -4.06
CA GLY A 31 -11.20 22.29 -3.75
C GLY A 31 -12.32 23.15 -3.18
N LYS A 32 -13.54 23.07 -3.71
CA LYS A 32 -14.72 23.77 -3.15
C LYS A 32 -15.19 23.20 -1.82
N LEU A 33 -15.08 21.89 -1.62
CA LEU A 33 -15.40 21.26 -0.34
C LEU A 33 -14.45 21.71 0.77
N LEU A 34 -13.17 21.90 0.45
CA LEU A 34 -12.13 22.35 1.36
C LEU A 34 -12.28 23.82 1.75
N ILE A 35 -12.65 24.69 0.80
CA ILE A 35 -12.97 26.10 1.07
C ILE A 35 -14.23 26.22 1.95
N LEU A 36 -15.22 25.36 1.76
CA LEU A 36 -16.43 25.30 2.59
C LEU A 36 -16.18 24.77 4.01
N LEU A 37 -15.10 23.99 4.20
CA LEU A 37 -14.73 23.46 5.52
C LEU A 37 -13.75 24.36 6.28
N GLY A 38 -13.31 25.50 5.71
CA GLY A 38 -12.43 26.46 6.37
C GLY A 38 -11.02 25.90 6.66
N ILE A 39 -10.58 24.90 5.91
CA ILE A 39 -9.27 24.25 6.08
C ILE A 39 -8.25 25.07 5.30
N SER A 40 -7.19 25.50 5.97
CA SER A 40 -6.08 26.20 5.32
C SER A 40 -5.30 25.26 4.39
N SER A 41 -4.65 25.83 3.38
CA SER A 41 -3.79 25.07 2.46
C SER A 41 -2.66 24.31 3.20
N GLN A 42 -2.21 24.79 4.34
CA GLN A 42 -1.19 24.14 5.16
C GLN A 42 -1.76 22.94 5.94
N GLU A 43 -2.95 23.08 6.53
CA GLU A 43 -3.64 21.96 7.20
C GLU A 43 -4.01 20.84 6.23
N LEU A 44 -4.29 21.18 4.97
CA LEU A 44 -4.49 20.20 3.91
C LEU A 44 -3.20 19.45 3.57
N ILE A 45 -2.09 20.18 3.47
CA ILE A 45 -0.77 19.57 3.24
C ILE A 45 -0.39 18.68 4.42
N ASP A 46 -0.64 19.08 5.65
CA ASP A 46 -0.34 18.33 6.86
C ASP A 46 -1.28 17.11 7.01
N ALA A 47 -2.56 17.24 6.66
CA ALA A 47 -3.52 16.13 6.61
C ALA A 47 -3.22 15.14 5.47
N LEU A 48 -2.82 15.63 4.30
CA LEU A 48 -2.31 14.82 3.20
C LEU A 48 -0.97 14.19 3.56
N CYS A 49 -0.08 14.87 4.27
CA CYS A 49 1.17 14.31 4.77
C CYS A 49 0.95 13.30 5.90
N SER A 50 -0.01 13.47 6.78
CA SER A 50 -0.33 12.51 7.86
C SER A 50 -1.12 11.28 7.37
N SER A 51 -1.94 11.41 6.34
CA SER A 51 -2.56 10.29 5.63
C SER A 51 -1.67 9.72 4.51
N ALA A 52 -0.68 10.46 4.06
CA ALA A 52 0.18 10.22 2.91
C ALA A 52 1.54 9.59 3.26
N PHE A 53 1.57 8.63 4.17
CA PHE A 53 2.74 7.72 4.22
C PHE A 53 2.97 6.99 2.90
N HIS A 54 1.97 6.95 2.02
CA HIS A 54 2.03 6.30 0.70
C HIS A 54 2.47 7.23 -0.44
N TRP A 55 2.13 8.53 -0.39
CA TRP A 55 2.53 9.50 -1.41
C TRP A 55 3.98 9.95 -1.25
N ASN A 56 4.48 10.05 -0.02
CA ASN A 56 5.88 10.41 0.23
C ASN A 56 6.86 9.31 -0.22
N ASP A 57 6.49 8.03 -0.15
CA ASP A 57 7.35 6.93 -0.64
C ASP A 57 7.35 6.86 -2.17
N LEU A 58 6.22 7.13 -2.83
CA LEU A 58 6.16 7.28 -4.29
C LEU A 58 6.91 8.54 -4.75
N TYR A 59 6.76 9.66 -4.05
CA TYR A 59 7.43 10.91 -4.39
C TYR A 59 8.94 10.85 -4.09
N ARG A 60 9.38 10.24 -2.99
CA ARG A 60 10.80 9.99 -2.69
C ARG A 60 11.42 8.95 -3.63
N SER A 61 10.70 7.90 -3.99
CA SER A 61 11.14 6.94 -5.01
C SER A 61 11.31 7.65 -6.37
N GLN A 62 10.42 8.58 -6.73
CA GLN A 62 10.58 9.41 -7.92
C GLN A 62 11.74 10.41 -7.80
N GLN A 63 11.97 11.00 -6.62
CA GLN A 63 13.09 11.92 -6.39
C GLN A 63 14.45 11.20 -6.41
N MET A 64 14.55 10.02 -5.79
CA MET A 64 15.76 9.18 -5.89
C MET A 64 16.01 8.68 -7.31
N TYR A 65 14.94 8.41 -8.07
CA TYR A 65 15.04 8.05 -9.48
C TYR A 65 15.53 9.24 -10.33
N ARG A 66 15.07 10.48 -10.04
CA ARG A 66 15.52 11.69 -10.69
C ARG A 66 16.99 12.03 -10.35
N ALA A 67 17.40 11.82 -9.11
CA ALA A 67 18.77 12.02 -8.68
C ALA A 67 19.74 11.06 -9.39
N LYS A 68 19.40 9.77 -9.47
CA LYS A 68 20.16 8.76 -10.22
C LYS A 68 20.18 9.01 -11.73
N GLU A 69 19.09 9.51 -12.30
CA GLU A 69 19.02 9.86 -13.72
C GLU A 69 19.85 11.15 -14.03
N GLN A 70 19.92 12.08 -13.09
CA GLN A 70 20.82 13.25 -13.16
C GLN A 70 22.30 12.85 -13.01
N GLU A 71 22.63 11.97 -12.10
CA GLU A 71 23.98 11.42 -11.94
C GLU A 71 24.44 10.67 -13.21
N ASN A 72 23.58 9.88 -13.82
CA ASN A 72 23.86 9.21 -15.09
C ASN A 72 23.99 10.18 -16.28
N ARG A 73 23.32 11.35 -16.26
CA ARG A 73 23.51 12.39 -17.27
C ARG A 73 24.83 13.14 -17.10
N LEU A 74 25.26 13.38 -15.86
CA LEU A 74 26.55 14.03 -15.57
C LEU A 74 27.75 13.14 -15.93
N CYS A 75 27.62 11.81 -15.82
CA CYS A 75 28.67 10.88 -16.29
C CYS A 75 28.78 10.75 -17.82
N ASN A 76 27.74 11.12 -18.58
CA ASN A 76 27.73 11.03 -20.04
C ASN A 76 28.11 12.32 -20.77
N THR A 77 28.48 13.41 -20.06
CA THR A 77 28.85 14.71 -20.67
C THR A 77 30.34 15.04 -20.53
N ALA A 78 31.20 14.06 -20.38
CA ALA A 78 32.67 14.27 -20.42
C ALA A 78 33.25 13.70 -21.71
N SER A 79 33.21 14.48 -22.81
CA SER A 79 34.18 14.45 -23.91
C SER A 79 34.21 15.79 -24.64
N PRO A 80 35.42 16.29 -24.98
CA PRO A 80 35.63 17.65 -25.34
C PRO A 80 35.60 17.89 -26.87
N ASP A 81 35.43 19.16 -27.22
CA ASP A 81 35.65 19.85 -28.50
C ASP A 81 34.37 20.19 -29.32
N ASN A 82 33.99 21.45 -29.26
CA ASN A 82 34.17 22.49 -30.27
C ASN A 82 33.36 23.75 -29.96
N GLN A 83 34.03 24.90 -30.18
CA GLN A 83 33.57 26.25 -29.95
C GLN A 83 32.69 26.80 -31.10
N PRO A 84 32.23 28.07 -31.04
CA PRO A 84 30.82 28.42 -31.17
C PRO A 84 30.51 29.17 -32.48
N ASP A 85 29.21 29.25 -32.82
CA ASP A 85 28.76 30.37 -33.66
C ASP A 85 27.46 30.98 -33.14
N LYS A 86 27.53 32.33 -33.07
CA LYS A 86 26.47 33.23 -32.64
C LYS A 86 25.53 33.52 -33.81
N SER A 87 24.23 33.42 -33.54
CA SER A 87 23.31 34.44 -34.10
C SER A 87 21.98 34.44 -33.36
N SER A 88 21.61 35.65 -32.98
CA SER A 88 20.42 36.10 -32.27
C SER A 88 19.10 35.88 -33.04
N SER A 89 18.04 35.49 -32.33
CA SER A 89 16.73 36.16 -32.45
C SER A 89 15.83 35.81 -31.27
N SER A 90 15.28 36.84 -30.66
CA SER A 90 14.30 36.90 -29.61
C SER A 90 12.95 36.32 -30.05
N ASP A 91 12.34 35.48 -29.21
CA ASP A 91 10.89 35.46 -29.00
C ASP A 91 10.56 34.97 -27.61
N GLU A 92 10.02 35.86 -26.79
CA GLU A 92 9.46 35.61 -25.49
C GLU A 92 8.08 34.93 -25.66
N THR A 93 7.99 33.67 -25.37
CA THR A 93 6.75 33.04 -24.90
C THR A 93 7.12 32.00 -23.84
N GLY A 94 6.73 32.31 -22.59
CA GLY A 94 6.96 31.44 -21.43
C GLY A 94 6.31 30.08 -21.60
N GLN A 95 7.06 29.11 -22.10
CA GLN A 95 6.67 27.71 -22.08
C GLN A 95 7.08 27.12 -20.72
N ILE A 96 6.07 26.80 -19.91
CA ILE A 96 6.19 25.89 -18.79
C ILE A 96 6.45 24.50 -19.41
N ASN A 97 7.71 24.15 -19.62
CA ASN A 97 8.11 22.82 -20.09
C ASN A 97 8.00 21.81 -18.93
N GLY A 98 6.78 21.46 -18.55
CA GLY A 98 6.50 20.22 -17.81
C GLY A 98 6.77 19.03 -18.75
N HIS A 99 7.73 18.16 -18.38
CA HIS A 99 7.96 16.90 -19.10
C HIS A 99 6.74 15.98 -19.00
N MET A 100 5.70 16.23 -19.77
CA MET A 100 4.59 15.30 -19.94
C MET A 100 5.08 14.12 -20.78
N LYS A 101 5.33 12.98 -20.11
CA LYS A 101 5.58 11.71 -20.82
C LYS A 101 4.26 11.28 -21.48
N PRO A 102 4.20 11.08 -22.79
CA PRO A 102 2.98 10.63 -23.44
C PRO A 102 2.63 9.23 -22.99
N ALA A 103 1.33 8.91 -23.00
CA ALA A 103 0.87 7.54 -22.78
C ALA A 103 1.40 6.64 -23.93
N LEU A 104 2.04 5.53 -23.55
CA LEU A 104 2.53 4.57 -24.52
C LEU A 104 1.41 3.67 -25.01
N THR A 105 1.30 3.45 -26.31
CA THR A 105 0.49 2.38 -26.87
C THR A 105 1.05 1.02 -26.44
N VAL A 106 0.25 -0.05 -26.50
CA VAL A 106 0.70 -1.41 -26.14
C VAL A 106 1.92 -1.83 -26.96
N THR A 107 1.95 -1.53 -28.26
CA THR A 107 3.12 -1.80 -29.12
C THR A 107 4.37 -1.05 -28.63
N GLN A 108 4.23 0.21 -28.25
CA GLN A 108 5.34 1.00 -27.70
C GLN A 108 5.79 0.47 -26.33
N GLN A 109 4.86 -0.03 -25.49
CA GLN A 109 5.19 -0.66 -24.20
C GLN A 109 6.04 -1.91 -24.40
N ILE A 110 5.68 -2.78 -25.35
CA ILE A 110 6.45 -3.97 -25.73
C ILE A 110 7.83 -3.58 -26.27
N SER A 111 7.88 -2.64 -27.21
CA SER A 111 9.14 -2.14 -27.76
C SER A 111 10.05 -1.57 -26.66
N HIS A 112 9.48 -0.86 -25.70
CA HIS A 112 10.24 -0.34 -24.56
C HIS A 112 10.75 -1.45 -23.62
N LEU A 113 9.99 -2.53 -23.38
CA LEU A 113 10.47 -3.68 -22.61
C LEU A 113 11.62 -4.38 -23.34
N LYS A 114 11.49 -4.58 -24.66
CA LYS A 114 12.57 -5.17 -25.50
C LYS A 114 13.85 -4.34 -25.45
N SER A 115 13.74 -3.02 -25.54
CA SER A 115 14.91 -2.12 -25.44
C SER A 115 15.58 -2.12 -24.05
N GLN A 116 14.94 -2.72 -23.06
CA GLN A 116 15.49 -2.93 -21.72
C GLN A 116 16.04 -4.36 -21.52
N GLY A 117 16.10 -5.18 -22.55
CA GLY A 117 16.58 -6.57 -22.51
C GLY A 117 15.54 -7.59 -22.03
N VAL A 118 14.24 -7.21 -21.93
CA VAL A 118 13.18 -8.19 -21.63
C VAL A 118 12.92 -9.05 -22.85
N THR A 119 12.97 -10.37 -22.69
CA THR A 119 12.69 -11.35 -23.73
C THR A 119 11.21 -11.77 -23.74
N PHE A 120 10.78 -12.34 -24.86
CA PHE A 120 9.41 -12.82 -25.09
C PHE A 120 9.47 -14.25 -25.65
N LYS A 121 10.20 -15.12 -24.94
CA LYS A 121 10.43 -16.52 -25.36
C LYS A 121 9.35 -17.46 -24.86
N LEU A 122 8.84 -17.22 -23.66
CA LEU A 122 7.86 -18.06 -22.99
C LEU A 122 6.43 -17.57 -23.18
N ILE A 123 6.25 -16.25 -23.33
CA ILE A 123 5.02 -15.59 -23.73
C ILE A 123 5.38 -14.75 -24.95
N ASP A 124 4.73 -14.97 -26.09
CA ASP A 124 4.99 -14.21 -27.29
C ASP A 124 4.47 -12.76 -27.20
N GLU A 125 4.90 -11.91 -28.15
CA GLU A 125 4.55 -10.48 -28.15
C GLU A 125 3.04 -10.24 -28.32
N SER A 126 2.33 -11.13 -29.02
CA SER A 126 0.88 -11.03 -29.23
C SER A 126 0.12 -11.31 -27.93
N GLU A 127 0.51 -12.36 -27.21
CA GLU A 127 -0.04 -12.71 -25.93
C GLU A 127 0.31 -11.66 -24.85
N ALA A 128 1.55 -11.15 -24.88
CA ALA A 128 1.98 -10.04 -24.02
C ALA A 128 1.18 -8.76 -24.28
N ALA A 129 0.88 -8.45 -25.56
CA ALA A 129 0.06 -7.32 -25.93
C ALA A 129 -1.36 -7.46 -25.36
N ARG A 130 -1.97 -8.62 -25.50
CA ARG A 130 -3.29 -8.92 -24.90
C ARG A 130 -3.27 -8.78 -23.38
N TYR A 131 -2.25 -9.32 -22.72
CA TYR A 131 -2.09 -9.21 -21.27
C TYR A 131 -2.00 -7.73 -20.80
N LEU A 132 -1.22 -6.90 -21.50
CA LEU A 132 -1.07 -5.47 -21.18
C LEU A 132 -2.30 -4.64 -21.52
N ALA A 133 -3.13 -5.08 -22.48
CA ALA A 133 -4.36 -4.41 -22.85
C ALA A 133 -5.54 -4.76 -21.93
N GLU A 134 -5.63 -6.01 -21.46
CA GLU A 134 -6.84 -6.54 -20.84
C GLU A 134 -6.66 -7.00 -19.40
N ALA A 135 -5.47 -7.50 -19.02
CA ALA A 135 -5.28 -8.18 -17.75
C ALA A 135 -4.56 -7.34 -16.70
N ASN A 136 -3.59 -6.51 -17.08
CA ASN A 136 -2.81 -5.76 -16.10
C ASN A 136 -2.19 -4.48 -16.67
N ASN A 137 -2.10 -3.47 -15.83
CA ASN A 137 -1.49 -2.18 -16.17
C ASN A 137 0.03 -2.34 -16.41
N TYR A 138 0.53 -1.71 -17.48
CA TYR A 138 1.94 -1.69 -17.83
C TYR A 138 2.85 -1.20 -16.69
N LEU A 139 2.46 -0.13 -15.96
CA LEU A 139 3.27 0.40 -14.85
C LEU A 139 3.43 -0.63 -13.74
N ARG A 140 2.37 -1.39 -13.44
CA ARG A 140 2.40 -2.47 -12.46
C ARG A 140 3.29 -3.61 -12.95
N THR A 141 3.04 -4.12 -14.14
CA THR A 141 3.81 -5.23 -14.73
C THR A 141 5.29 -4.90 -14.76
N ARG A 142 5.65 -3.72 -15.24
CA ARG A 142 7.06 -3.29 -15.27
C ARG A 142 7.66 -3.04 -13.87
N SER A 143 6.88 -2.84 -12.83
CA SER A 143 7.41 -2.57 -11.49
C SER A 143 8.19 -3.75 -10.91
N TYR A 144 7.86 -4.98 -11.30
CA TYR A 144 8.53 -6.20 -10.82
C TYR A 144 9.95 -6.38 -11.38
N ARG A 145 10.31 -5.68 -12.45
CA ARG A 145 11.66 -5.75 -13.02
C ARG A 145 12.75 -5.27 -12.06
N VAL A 146 12.42 -4.53 -11.00
CA VAL A 146 13.35 -4.14 -9.93
C VAL A 146 13.90 -5.32 -9.14
N LEU A 147 13.30 -6.50 -9.31
CA LEU A 147 13.71 -7.76 -8.72
C LEU A 147 14.79 -8.49 -9.56
N PHE A 148 15.18 -7.93 -10.70
CA PHE A 148 16.16 -8.50 -11.62
C PHE A 148 17.34 -7.56 -11.81
N SER A 149 18.54 -8.13 -11.79
CA SER A 149 19.78 -7.39 -11.99
C SER A 149 19.91 -6.87 -13.42
N ARG A 150 20.71 -5.81 -13.57
CA ARG A 150 21.07 -5.27 -14.88
C ARG A 150 22.51 -5.60 -15.22
N GLN A 151 22.81 -5.74 -16.49
CA GLN A 151 24.16 -5.89 -16.98
C GLN A 151 24.99 -4.64 -16.66
N THR A 152 26.15 -4.85 -16.05
CA THR A 152 27.06 -3.77 -15.61
C THR A 152 28.19 -3.50 -16.60
N GLY A 153 28.29 -4.28 -17.70
CA GLY A 153 29.33 -4.13 -18.70
C GLY A 153 28.97 -4.78 -20.06
N GLY A 154 29.78 -4.52 -21.08
CA GLY A 154 29.59 -5.06 -22.41
C GLY A 154 28.59 -4.29 -23.29
N ALA A 155 28.22 -4.90 -24.43
CA ALA A 155 27.34 -4.29 -25.44
C ALA A 155 25.90 -4.09 -24.95
N HIS A 156 25.48 -4.81 -23.90
CA HIS A 156 24.13 -4.82 -23.35
C HIS A 156 24.05 -4.14 -21.96
N ILE A 157 24.99 -3.24 -21.65
CA ILE A 157 25.01 -2.51 -20.39
C ILE A 157 23.68 -1.81 -20.12
N GLY A 158 23.11 -2.03 -18.91
CA GLY A 158 21.85 -1.48 -18.50
C GLY A 158 20.61 -2.31 -18.87
N GLU A 159 20.75 -3.35 -19.69
CA GLU A 159 19.68 -4.32 -19.97
C GLU A 159 19.49 -5.30 -18.80
N TYR A 160 18.29 -5.84 -18.62
CA TYR A 160 18.02 -6.85 -17.59
C TYR A 160 18.67 -8.20 -17.93
N VAL A 161 19.17 -8.86 -16.90
CA VAL A 161 19.77 -10.19 -17.02
C VAL A 161 18.67 -11.25 -16.95
N ASN A 162 18.59 -12.09 -17.99
CA ASN A 162 17.70 -13.27 -18.04
C ASN A 162 16.22 -12.99 -17.67
N LEU A 163 15.71 -11.80 -17.96
CA LEU A 163 14.32 -11.44 -17.69
C LEU A 163 13.44 -11.75 -18.88
N ASP A 164 12.48 -12.66 -18.73
CA ASP A 164 11.40 -12.89 -19.70
C ASP A 164 10.10 -12.19 -19.27
N PHE A 165 9.26 -11.81 -20.22
CA PHE A 165 7.96 -11.20 -19.90
C PHE A 165 7.09 -12.11 -19.04
N ALA A 166 7.20 -13.43 -19.20
CA ALA A 166 6.51 -14.42 -18.38
C ALA A 166 6.91 -14.35 -16.89
N ASP A 167 8.11 -13.88 -16.56
CA ASP A 167 8.54 -13.72 -15.16
C ASP A 167 7.80 -12.55 -14.52
N LEU A 168 7.59 -11.45 -15.26
CA LEU A 168 6.79 -10.31 -14.79
C LEU A 168 5.31 -10.70 -14.57
N VAL A 169 4.75 -11.51 -15.46
CA VAL A 169 3.38 -12.06 -15.33
C VAL A 169 3.27 -12.96 -14.11
N THR A 170 4.25 -13.84 -13.92
CA THR A 170 4.30 -14.76 -12.76
C THR A 170 4.41 -13.99 -11.45
N LEU A 171 5.28 -12.97 -11.37
CA LEU A 171 5.41 -12.11 -10.18
C LEU A 171 4.13 -11.33 -9.89
N SER A 172 3.47 -10.83 -10.94
CA SER A 172 2.17 -10.15 -10.78
C SER A 172 1.12 -11.07 -10.18
N ARG A 173 1.08 -12.35 -10.59
CA ARG A 173 0.18 -13.36 -10.04
C ARG A 173 0.50 -13.66 -8.57
N ILE A 174 1.75 -13.91 -8.23
CA ILE A 174 2.20 -14.17 -6.85
C ILE A 174 1.88 -12.96 -5.95
N ASP A 175 2.16 -11.74 -6.42
CA ASP A 175 1.86 -10.52 -5.68
C ASP A 175 0.34 -10.34 -5.42
N ARG A 176 -0.50 -10.75 -6.36
CA ARG A 176 -1.95 -10.79 -6.17
C ARG A 176 -2.35 -11.82 -5.10
N GLU A 177 -1.82 -13.04 -5.19
CA GLU A 177 -2.06 -14.10 -4.20
C GLU A 177 -1.61 -13.66 -2.80
N MET A 178 -0.47 -12.97 -2.68
CA MET A 178 -0.01 -12.36 -1.43
C MET A 178 -1.03 -11.37 -0.86
N ARG A 179 -1.53 -10.44 -1.69
CA ARG A 179 -2.51 -9.45 -1.24
C ARG A 179 -3.81 -10.11 -0.76
N GLU A 180 -4.29 -11.11 -1.47
CA GLU A 180 -5.51 -11.86 -1.09
C GLU A 180 -5.33 -12.55 0.27
N VAL A 181 -4.23 -13.26 0.48
CA VAL A 181 -3.95 -13.94 1.75
C VAL A 181 -3.75 -12.94 2.90
N PHE A 182 -2.96 -11.89 2.68
CA PHE A 182 -2.69 -10.90 3.72
C PHE A 182 -3.93 -10.07 4.06
N LEU A 183 -4.77 -9.70 3.09
CA LEU A 183 -5.99 -8.94 3.34
C LEU A 183 -6.95 -9.70 4.27
N LEU A 184 -7.20 -10.97 3.97
CA LEU A 184 -8.06 -11.82 4.80
C LEU A 184 -7.50 -11.98 6.23
N ALA A 185 -6.19 -12.14 6.36
CA ALA A 185 -5.53 -12.21 7.65
C ALA A 185 -5.61 -10.89 8.42
N CYS A 186 -5.46 -9.74 7.75
CA CYS A 186 -5.60 -8.42 8.38
C CYS A 186 -7.03 -8.16 8.88
N ILE A 187 -8.06 -8.62 8.15
CA ILE A 187 -9.47 -8.52 8.56
C ILE A 187 -9.70 -9.31 9.85
N ASP A 188 -9.19 -10.52 9.94
CA ASP A 188 -9.31 -11.34 11.15
C ASP A 188 -8.53 -10.72 12.32
N VAL A 189 -7.33 -10.16 12.09
CA VAL A 189 -6.59 -9.43 13.14
C VAL A 189 -7.38 -8.20 13.63
N GLU A 190 -8.00 -7.43 12.73
CA GLU A 190 -8.86 -6.31 13.12
C GLU A 190 -10.01 -6.80 14.00
N HIS A 191 -10.72 -7.85 13.57
CA HIS A 191 -11.84 -8.42 14.33
C HIS A 191 -11.41 -8.90 15.73
N PHE A 192 -10.39 -9.77 15.80
CA PHE A 192 -9.98 -10.34 17.08
C PHE A 192 -9.36 -9.31 18.04
N SER A 193 -8.71 -8.26 17.52
CA SER A 193 -8.21 -7.17 18.35
C SER A 193 -9.36 -6.32 18.92
N LYS A 194 -10.46 -6.12 18.20
CA LYS A 194 -11.70 -5.50 18.72
C LYS A 194 -12.33 -6.36 19.81
N MET A 195 -12.42 -7.68 19.59
CA MET A 195 -12.93 -8.62 20.59
C MET A 195 -12.07 -8.65 21.87
N ARG A 196 -10.73 -8.52 21.72
CA ARG A 196 -9.83 -8.39 22.86
C ARG A 196 -10.14 -7.15 23.70
N VAL A 197 -10.40 -6.01 23.08
CA VAL A 197 -10.77 -4.78 23.81
C VAL A 197 -12.08 -4.97 24.56
N LEU A 198 -13.11 -5.57 23.96
CA LEU A 198 -14.38 -5.86 24.64
C LEU A 198 -14.17 -6.75 25.87
N ARG A 199 -13.40 -7.83 25.73
CA ARG A 199 -13.08 -8.70 26.86
C ARG A 199 -12.33 -7.96 27.98
N LEU A 200 -11.36 -7.11 27.63
CA LEU A 200 -10.62 -6.32 28.60
C LEU A 200 -11.51 -5.28 29.30
N CYS A 201 -12.50 -4.68 28.63
CA CYS A 201 -13.49 -3.82 29.26
C CYS A 201 -14.30 -4.59 30.31
N GLU A 202 -14.73 -5.81 30.00
CA GLU A 202 -15.45 -6.68 30.96
C GLU A 202 -14.55 -7.07 32.14
N GLU A 203 -13.35 -7.57 31.91
CA GLU A 203 -12.39 -7.99 32.92
C GLU A 203 -11.99 -6.85 33.85
N ARG A 204 -11.99 -5.61 33.38
CA ARG A 204 -11.63 -4.39 34.14
C ARG A 204 -12.85 -3.66 34.66
N HIS A 205 -14.05 -4.20 34.50
CA HIS A 205 -15.31 -3.62 34.99
C HIS A 205 -15.54 -2.18 34.46
N GLU A 206 -15.16 -1.91 33.22
CA GLU A 206 -15.38 -0.60 32.59
C GLU A 206 -16.87 -0.38 32.30
N ASP A 207 -17.35 0.84 32.57
CA ASP A 207 -18.63 1.28 32.06
C ASP A 207 -18.50 1.54 30.54
N GLY A 208 -19.29 0.78 29.75
CA GLY A 208 -19.22 0.79 28.28
C GLY A 208 -19.54 2.14 27.64
N TYR A 209 -20.33 3.00 28.30
CA TYR A 209 -20.64 4.35 27.87
C TYR A 209 -19.59 5.37 28.33
N ALA A 210 -19.18 5.28 29.59
CA ALA A 210 -18.20 6.19 30.18
C ALA A 210 -16.83 6.08 29.50
N ILE A 211 -16.40 4.89 29.06
CA ILE A 211 -15.13 4.72 28.34
C ILE A 211 -15.16 5.42 26.98
N VAL A 212 -16.28 5.36 26.25
CA VAL A 212 -16.46 6.04 24.95
C VAL A 212 -16.51 7.54 25.11
N SER A 213 -17.27 8.05 26.10
CA SER A 213 -17.33 9.47 26.44
C SER A 213 -15.95 10.01 26.81
N SER A 214 -15.15 9.25 27.59
CA SER A 214 -13.79 9.61 27.97
C SER A 214 -12.85 9.66 26.76
N PHE A 215 -12.97 8.71 25.84
CA PHE A 215 -12.23 8.71 24.58
C PHE A 215 -12.57 9.94 23.73
N ALA A 216 -13.86 10.20 23.53
CA ALA A 216 -14.31 11.35 22.75
C ALA A 216 -13.87 12.69 23.39
N ALA A 217 -13.78 12.77 24.72
CA ALA A 217 -13.29 13.96 25.42
C ALA A 217 -11.78 14.20 25.25
N GLN A 218 -10.99 13.14 25.06
CA GLN A 218 -9.54 13.21 24.87
C GLN A 218 -9.15 13.59 23.43
N LEU A 219 -10.02 13.34 22.47
CA LEU A 219 -9.75 13.71 21.07
C LEU A 219 -9.66 15.24 20.90
N SER A 220 -8.72 15.70 20.08
CA SER A 220 -8.71 17.07 19.62
C SER A 220 -10.03 17.43 18.93
N HIS A 221 -10.34 18.72 18.84
CA HIS A 221 -11.56 19.19 18.17
C HIS A 221 -11.69 18.64 16.74
N ASN A 222 -10.59 18.64 16.00
CA ASN A 222 -10.56 18.17 14.61
C ASN A 222 -10.79 16.65 14.53
N GLU A 223 -10.11 15.86 15.36
CA GLU A 223 -10.27 14.39 15.39
C GLU A 223 -11.69 14.00 15.77
N ARG A 224 -12.27 14.68 16.77
CA ARG A 224 -13.64 14.46 17.18
C ARG A 224 -14.64 14.79 16.08
N ASN A 225 -14.50 15.95 15.45
CA ASN A 225 -15.35 16.34 14.33
C ASN A 225 -15.26 15.38 13.15
N HIS A 226 -14.05 14.90 12.84
CA HIS A 226 -13.84 13.91 11.79
C HIS A 226 -14.54 12.58 12.14
N LEU A 227 -14.34 12.06 13.35
CA LEU A 227 -14.96 10.81 13.81
C LEU A 227 -16.48 10.91 13.82
N LEU A 228 -17.03 11.94 14.50
CA LEU A 228 -18.47 12.14 14.58
C LEU A 228 -19.09 12.46 13.22
N GLY A 229 -18.39 13.22 12.37
CA GLY A 229 -18.83 13.52 11.01
C GLY A 229 -18.94 12.27 10.15
N ALA A 230 -17.96 11.36 10.25
CA ALA A 230 -17.99 10.07 9.55
C ALA A 230 -19.14 9.18 10.04
N LEU A 231 -19.35 9.08 11.36
CA LEU A 231 -20.46 8.30 11.95
C LEU A 231 -21.82 8.88 11.55
N ARG A 232 -22.00 10.22 11.65
CA ARG A 232 -23.24 10.89 11.23
C ARG A 232 -23.52 10.72 9.75
N ALA A 233 -22.50 10.77 8.90
CA ALA A 233 -22.69 10.56 7.47
C ALA A 233 -23.19 9.15 7.14
N ARG A 234 -22.70 8.13 7.86
CA ARG A 234 -23.14 6.73 7.72
C ARG A 234 -24.53 6.49 8.31
N ALA A 235 -24.90 7.20 9.38
CA ALA A 235 -26.19 7.11 10.05
C ALA A 235 -27.30 7.89 9.33
N SER A 236 -26.94 8.92 8.50
CA SER A 236 -27.90 9.81 7.88
C SER A 236 -28.67 9.15 6.75
N GLU A 237 -29.98 9.43 6.64
CA GLU A 237 -30.77 9.06 5.47
C GLU A 237 -30.21 9.74 4.21
N GLY A 238 -30.07 9.01 3.11
CA GLY A 238 -29.64 9.52 1.82
C GLY A 238 -28.41 8.81 1.22
N LYS A 239 -27.71 9.49 0.31
CA LYS A 239 -26.64 8.88 -0.53
C LYS A 239 -25.41 8.35 0.25
N ARG A 240 -25.23 8.78 1.50
CA ARG A 240 -24.10 8.36 2.35
C ARG A 240 -24.50 7.36 3.43
N HIS A 241 -25.77 6.96 3.46
CA HIS A 241 -26.25 5.95 4.39
C HIS A 241 -25.52 4.64 4.18
N ASP A 242 -25.01 4.08 5.27
CA ASP A 242 -24.40 2.77 5.26
C ASP A 242 -25.46 1.69 5.46
N ILE A 243 -25.79 0.99 4.40
CA ILE A 243 -26.84 -0.04 4.41
C ILE A 243 -26.58 -1.22 5.37
N TYR A 244 -25.35 -1.38 5.85
CA TYR A 244 -24.97 -2.47 6.75
C TYR A 244 -24.96 -2.08 8.22
N SER A 245 -24.55 -0.85 8.55
CA SER A 245 -24.38 -0.40 9.93
C SER A 245 -25.02 0.96 10.23
N GLY A 246 -25.62 1.63 9.22
CA GLY A 246 -26.17 2.98 9.36
C GLY A 246 -27.28 3.04 10.41
N ASP A 247 -28.22 2.11 10.41
CA ASP A 247 -29.33 2.07 11.37
C ASP A 247 -28.83 1.82 12.81
N LEU A 248 -27.84 0.92 12.97
CA LEU A 248 -27.20 0.69 14.26
C LEU A 248 -26.52 1.96 14.78
N ILE A 249 -25.74 2.64 13.92
CA ILE A 249 -25.06 3.87 14.28
C ILE A 249 -26.08 4.97 14.61
N ALA A 250 -27.15 5.11 13.83
CA ALA A 250 -28.20 6.12 14.04
C ALA A 250 -28.89 5.92 15.40
N HIS A 251 -29.16 4.67 15.77
CA HIS A 251 -29.82 4.34 17.03
C HIS A 251 -28.98 4.74 18.27
N TYR A 252 -27.65 4.62 18.19
CA TYR A 252 -26.75 4.87 19.33
C TYR A 252 -25.90 6.14 19.18
N LEU A 253 -26.21 7.01 18.21
CA LEU A 253 -25.33 8.13 17.85
C LEU A 253 -25.09 9.12 19.02
N ASP A 254 -26.10 9.37 19.84
CA ASP A 254 -26.05 10.35 20.93
C ASP A 254 -25.47 9.76 22.22
N ASP A 255 -25.59 8.45 22.41
CA ASP A 255 -25.08 7.73 23.58
C ASP A 255 -24.54 6.35 23.14
N MET A 256 -23.32 6.33 22.64
CA MET A 256 -22.72 5.17 21.96
C MET A 256 -21.93 4.31 22.95
N PRO A 257 -22.35 3.07 23.20
CA PRO A 257 -21.58 2.15 24.03
C PRO A 257 -20.38 1.55 23.26
N VAL A 258 -19.39 1.05 24.00
CA VAL A 258 -18.12 0.54 23.45
C VAL A 258 -18.31 -0.59 22.41
N TRP A 259 -19.29 -1.48 22.61
CA TRP A 259 -19.56 -2.57 21.66
C TRP A 259 -20.12 -2.08 20.32
N VAL A 260 -20.89 -0.97 20.31
CA VAL A 260 -21.35 -0.33 19.07
C VAL A 260 -20.22 0.50 18.44
N LEU A 261 -19.45 1.22 19.25
CA LEU A 261 -18.30 1.98 18.76
C LEU A 261 -17.33 1.05 18.01
N LEU A 262 -16.96 -0.10 18.60
CA LEU A 262 -16.03 -1.04 17.99
C LEU A 262 -16.56 -1.66 16.71
N GLU A 263 -17.87 -1.89 16.60
CA GLU A 263 -18.51 -2.33 15.34
C GLU A 263 -18.47 -1.23 14.28
N ALA A 264 -18.71 0.02 14.68
CA ALA A 264 -18.74 1.16 13.77
C ALA A 264 -17.35 1.69 13.35
N LEU A 265 -16.30 1.47 14.16
CA LEU A 265 -14.97 1.99 13.87
C LEU A 265 -14.28 1.24 12.73
N GLU A 266 -13.77 2.01 11.75
CA GLU A 266 -12.77 1.52 10.82
C GLU A 266 -11.44 1.22 11.53
N PHE A 267 -10.57 0.43 10.90
CA PHE A 267 -9.31 0.00 11.51
C PHE A 267 -8.41 1.16 11.96
N GLY A 268 -8.40 2.27 11.21
CA GLY A 268 -7.60 3.46 11.57
C GLY A 268 -8.03 4.09 12.91
N PRO A 269 -9.25 4.61 13.02
CA PRO A 269 -9.81 5.13 14.28
C PRO A 269 -9.79 4.09 15.42
N PHE A 270 -9.99 2.81 15.10
CA PHE A 270 -9.85 1.74 16.10
C PHE A 270 -8.45 1.67 16.70
N THR A 271 -7.37 1.81 15.92
CA THR A 271 -6.02 1.81 16.49
C THR A 271 -5.80 2.96 17.48
N ASN A 272 -6.44 4.11 17.27
CA ASN A 272 -6.38 5.24 18.22
C ASN A 272 -7.16 4.92 19.51
N PHE A 273 -8.34 4.30 19.39
CA PHE A 273 -9.09 3.82 20.55
C PHE A 273 -8.33 2.75 21.33
N TYR A 274 -7.62 1.86 20.64
CA TYR A 274 -6.75 0.85 21.25
C TYR A 274 -5.65 1.48 22.10
N LEU A 275 -5.00 2.54 21.59
CA LEU A 275 -3.99 3.28 22.34
C LEU A 275 -4.60 4.00 23.55
N PHE A 276 -5.76 4.63 23.39
CA PHE A 276 -6.48 5.26 24.48
C PHE A 276 -6.77 4.25 25.62
N CYS A 277 -7.23 3.05 25.28
CA CYS A 277 -7.44 1.98 26.26
C CYS A 277 -6.12 1.56 26.94
N ALA A 278 -5.03 1.43 26.19
CA ALA A 278 -3.72 1.12 26.73
C ALA A 278 -3.24 2.17 27.73
N ASP A 279 -3.44 3.45 27.43
CA ASP A 279 -3.08 4.57 28.32
C ASP A 279 -3.98 4.63 29.54
N ARG A 280 -5.29 4.47 29.36
CA ARG A 280 -6.28 4.44 30.44
C ARG A 280 -6.01 3.33 31.44
N TRP A 281 -5.59 2.18 30.98
CA TRP A 281 -5.31 1.01 31.79
C TRP A 281 -3.84 0.89 32.24
N ASN A 282 -3.01 1.84 31.81
CA ASN A 282 -1.55 1.81 32.04
C ASN A 282 -0.91 0.49 31.61
N ASP A 283 -1.32 -0.02 30.44
CA ASP A 283 -0.90 -1.31 29.90
C ASP A 283 0.17 -1.11 28.81
N GLU A 284 1.44 -1.29 29.20
CA GLU A 284 2.58 -1.10 28.28
C GLU A 284 2.58 -2.13 27.14
N THR A 285 2.09 -3.34 27.38
CA THR A 285 1.98 -4.36 26.34
C THR A 285 1.00 -3.91 25.26
N MET A 286 -0.18 -3.39 25.66
CA MET A 286 -1.13 -2.82 24.71
C MET A 286 -0.57 -1.61 23.95
N ARG A 287 0.27 -0.77 24.58
CA ARG A 287 0.95 0.33 23.87
C ARG A 287 1.85 -0.21 22.75
N GLN A 288 2.62 -1.26 23.02
CA GLN A 288 3.44 -1.90 22.00
C GLN A 288 2.58 -2.58 20.93
N GLU A 289 1.51 -3.26 21.31
CA GLU A 289 0.52 -3.87 20.39
C GLU A 289 -0.12 -2.82 19.47
N HIS A 290 -0.41 -1.60 19.95
CA HIS A 290 -0.90 -0.50 19.12
C HIS A 290 0.01 -0.23 17.91
N TYR A 291 1.34 -0.15 18.10
CA TYR A 291 2.28 0.07 17.02
C TYR A 291 2.34 -1.11 16.04
N VAL A 292 2.17 -2.33 16.54
CA VAL A 292 2.03 -3.52 15.70
C VAL A 292 0.75 -3.44 14.85
N LEU A 293 -0.39 -3.10 15.47
CA LEU A 293 -1.67 -2.93 14.76
C LEU A 293 -1.63 -1.81 13.71
N LYS A 294 -0.88 -0.72 13.95
CA LYS A 294 -0.61 0.31 12.91
C LYS A 294 0.11 -0.26 11.70
N SER A 295 1.06 -1.16 11.92
CA SER A 295 1.77 -1.85 10.82
C SER A 295 0.85 -2.79 10.06
N VAL A 296 -0.02 -3.53 10.75
CA VAL A 296 -1.06 -4.37 10.13
C VAL A 296 -2.04 -3.54 9.32
N LYS A 297 -2.52 -2.40 9.87
CA LYS A 297 -3.38 -1.45 9.14
C LYS A 297 -2.73 -0.96 7.85
N ALA A 298 -1.43 -0.63 7.88
CA ALA A 298 -0.72 -0.16 6.69
C ALA A 298 -0.67 -1.26 5.62
N LEU A 299 -0.39 -2.51 6.00
CA LEU A 299 -0.40 -3.65 5.08
C LEU A 299 -1.82 -3.93 4.54
N ARG A 300 -2.85 -3.90 5.42
CA ARG A 300 -4.25 -4.05 5.00
C ARG A 300 -4.65 -3.04 3.94
N ASN A 301 -4.30 -1.77 4.15
CA ASN A 301 -4.59 -0.72 3.18
C ASN A 301 -3.83 -0.94 1.86
N ALA A 302 -2.56 -1.34 1.91
CA ALA A 302 -1.82 -1.69 0.71
C ALA A 302 -2.48 -2.82 -0.08
N CYS A 303 -2.96 -3.88 0.60
CA CYS A 303 -3.68 -4.98 -0.02
C CYS A 303 -5.03 -4.54 -0.60
N ALA A 304 -5.83 -3.78 0.16
CA ALA A 304 -7.15 -3.31 -0.25
C ALA A 304 -7.10 -2.33 -1.43
N HIS A 305 -6.04 -1.52 -1.53
CA HIS A 305 -5.82 -0.59 -2.63
C HIS A 305 -4.99 -1.20 -3.78
N ASP A 306 -4.86 -2.51 -3.80
CA ASP A 306 -4.16 -3.23 -4.86
C ASP A 306 -2.71 -2.76 -5.07
N SER A 307 -2.02 -2.32 -4.00
CA SER A 307 -0.62 -1.90 -4.07
C SER A 307 0.32 -3.08 -4.29
N CYS A 308 1.39 -2.86 -5.06
CA CYS A 308 2.40 -3.88 -5.30
C CYS A 308 3.24 -4.12 -4.03
N ILE A 309 3.21 -5.34 -3.48
CA ILE A 309 3.94 -5.73 -2.27
C ILE A 309 5.28 -6.35 -2.64
N ALA A 310 5.30 -7.29 -3.57
CA ALA A 310 6.47 -8.08 -3.93
C ALA A 310 7.66 -7.23 -4.39
N ASN A 311 7.43 -6.15 -5.17
CA ASN A 311 8.50 -5.30 -5.69
C ASN A 311 9.32 -4.56 -4.61
N GLY A 312 8.89 -4.55 -3.37
CA GLY A 312 9.63 -3.96 -2.24
C GLY A 312 10.38 -4.97 -1.39
N LEU A 313 10.29 -6.27 -1.72
CA LEU A 313 11.08 -7.32 -1.08
C LEU A 313 12.49 -7.35 -1.70
N THR A 314 13.20 -6.25 -1.56
CA THR A 314 14.55 -6.01 -2.06
C THR A 314 15.39 -5.34 -0.98
N THR A 315 16.70 -5.28 -1.16
CA THR A 315 17.61 -4.55 -0.28
C THR A 315 17.31 -3.04 -0.28
N ALA A 316 16.83 -2.49 -1.39
CA ALA A 316 16.38 -1.09 -1.49
C ALA A 316 15.14 -0.78 -0.60
N GLY A 317 14.39 -1.80 -0.19
CA GLY A 317 13.27 -1.68 0.76
C GLY A 317 13.71 -1.54 2.22
N GLU A 318 15.00 -1.75 2.52
CA GLU A 318 15.55 -1.64 3.87
C GLU A 318 15.66 -0.17 4.30
N ARG A 319 15.32 0.11 5.55
CA ARG A 319 15.42 1.45 6.15
C ARG A 319 16.51 1.48 7.22
N ALA A 320 17.55 2.27 6.97
CA ALA A 320 18.57 2.53 7.97
C ALA A 320 17.92 3.20 9.20
N GLY A 321 18.26 2.69 10.40
CA GLY A 321 17.70 3.21 11.66
C GLY A 321 16.32 2.70 12.03
N TYR A 322 15.62 1.93 11.17
CA TYR A 322 14.36 1.31 11.57
C TYR A 322 14.61 0.18 12.59
N ALA A 323 13.93 0.28 13.73
CA ALA A 323 13.92 -0.75 14.77
C ALA A 323 12.57 -1.49 14.75
N PRO A 324 12.58 -2.81 14.56
CA PRO A 324 11.36 -3.62 14.68
C PRO A 324 10.77 -3.53 16.10
N ASN A 325 9.46 -3.71 16.23
CA ASN A 325 8.76 -3.73 17.50
C ASN A 325 9.32 -4.83 18.43
N LEU A 326 9.43 -4.49 19.74
CA LEU A 326 10.00 -5.39 20.74
C LEU A 326 9.19 -6.68 20.92
N LEU A 327 7.85 -6.63 20.83
CA LEU A 327 7.01 -7.84 20.91
C LEU A 327 7.37 -8.84 19.83
N ILE A 328 7.57 -8.36 18.60
CA ILE A 328 7.97 -9.20 17.47
C ILE A 328 9.37 -9.77 17.70
N THR A 329 10.34 -8.94 18.10
CA THR A 329 11.73 -9.39 18.25
C THR A 329 11.91 -10.35 19.42
N ASN A 330 11.17 -10.17 20.52
CA ASN A 330 11.16 -11.07 21.66
C ASN A 330 10.52 -12.41 21.28
N SER A 331 9.34 -12.38 20.67
CA SER A 331 8.67 -13.60 20.21
C SER A 331 9.54 -14.41 19.21
N LEU A 332 10.29 -13.74 18.32
CA LEU A 332 11.25 -14.42 17.46
C LEU A 332 12.37 -15.14 18.23
N ASN A 333 12.87 -14.50 19.31
CA ASN A 333 13.88 -15.13 20.18
C ASN A 333 13.29 -16.35 20.88
N ASP A 334 12.06 -16.26 21.40
CA ASP A 334 11.36 -17.34 22.08
C ASP A 334 11.14 -18.58 21.17
N HIS A 335 10.96 -18.34 19.86
CA HIS A 335 10.87 -19.39 18.84
C HIS A 335 12.23 -19.79 18.23
N GLY A 336 13.35 -19.43 18.83
CA GLY A 336 14.68 -19.85 18.38
C GLY A 336 15.23 -19.11 17.15
N ILE A 337 14.51 -18.10 16.62
CA ILE A 337 15.05 -17.23 15.57
C ILE A 337 15.86 -16.11 16.24
N HIS A 338 17.12 -16.44 16.59
CA HIS A 338 17.98 -15.53 17.34
C HIS A 338 18.39 -14.28 16.56
N ASN A 339 18.86 -13.26 17.30
CA ASN A 339 19.26 -11.96 16.75
C ASN A 339 20.54 -12.04 15.90
N SER A 340 20.41 -12.46 14.66
CA SER A 340 21.48 -12.53 13.66
C SER A 340 21.53 -11.26 12.79
N ARG A 341 22.64 -11.04 12.09
CA ARG A 341 22.75 -9.97 11.08
C ARG A 341 21.67 -10.10 10.01
N SER A 342 21.45 -11.31 9.49
CA SER A 342 20.43 -11.60 8.47
C SER A 342 19.03 -11.25 8.95
N ARG A 343 18.63 -11.67 10.18
CA ARG A 343 17.33 -11.32 10.76
C ARG A 343 17.15 -9.80 10.86
N ARG A 344 18.16 -9.07 11.38
CA ARG A 344 18.10 -7.60 11.50
C ARG A 344 17.94 -6.93 10.16
N THR A 345 18.70 -7.34 9.15
CA THR A 345 18.61 -6.81 7.79
C THR A 345 17.22 -7.02 7.21
N LYS A 346 16.66 -8.23 7.30
CA LYS A 346 15.34 -8.55 6.77
C LYS A 346 14.23 -7.77 7.45
N LEU A 347 14.27 -7.61 8.77
CA LEU A 347 13.28 -6.84 9.52
C LEU A 347 13.41 -5.31 9.34
N ARG A 348 14.51 -4.80 8.77
CA ARG A 348 14.63 -3.40 8.34
C ARG A 348 13.86 -3.10 7.05
N ASN A 349 13.54 -4.13 6.26
CA ASN A 349 12.63 -3.98 5.15
C ASN A 349 11.21 -3.75 5.70
N LEU A 350 10.63 -2.57 5.45
CA LEU A 350 9.34 -2.18 6.04
C LEU A 350 8.20 -3.13 5.65
N ARG A 351 8.23 -3.72 4.45
CA ARG A 351 7.19 -4.67 4.02
C ARG A 351 7.31 -5.99 4.78
N VAL A 352 8.53 -6.47 4.97
CA VAL A 352 8.78 -7.65 5.82
C VAL A 352 8.37 -7.38 7.25
N ALA A 353 8.67 -6.18 7.79
CA ALA A 353 8.25 -5.79 9.15
C ALA A 353 6.72 -5.75 9.28
N GLN A 354 5.99 -5.27 8.28
CA GLN A 354 4.52 -5.27 8.28
C GLN A 354 3.95 -6.69 8.16
N ILE A 355 4.57 -7.55 7.36
CA ILE A 355 4.18 -8.96 7.25
C ILE A 355 4.46 -9.68 8.58
N ALA A 356 5.61 -9.42 9.22
CA ALA A 356 5.92 -9.97 10.54
C ALA A 356 4.91 -9.48 11.61
N ALA A 357 4.50 -8.21 11.55
CA ALA A 357 3.47 -7.67 12.42
C ALA A 357 2.12 -8.38 12.23
N LEU A 358 1.73 -8.65 10.98
CA LEU A 358 0.51 -9.40 10.67
C LEU A 358 0.54 -10.83 11.23
N LEU A 359 1.62 -11.58 10.95
CA LEU A 359 1.74 -12.98 11.36
C LEU A 359 1.83 -13.12 12.88
N TRP A 360 2.58 -12.24 13.54
CA TRP A 360 2.60 -12.17 15.00
C TRP A 360 1.22 -11.85 15.57
N SER A 361 0.51 -10.88 14.98
CA SER A 361 -0.84 -10.50 15.45
C SER A 361 -1.85 -11.62 15.30
N LEU A 362 -1.79 -12.41 14.22
CA LEU A 362 -2.62 -13.62 14.07
C LEU A 362 -2.38 -14.58 15.22
N SER A 363 -1.11 -14.82 15.59
CA SER A 363 -0.76 -15.67 16.72
C SER A 363 -1.22 -15.10 18.06
N ALA A 364 -1.08 -13.78 18.27
CA ALA A 364 -1.36 -13.14 19.55
C ALA A 364 -2.84 -12.85 19.82
N PHE A 365 -3.60 -12.49 18.79
CA PHE A 365 -4.98 -12.04 18.95
C PHE A 365 -6.02 -13.08 18.56
N CYS A 366 -5.76 -13.91 17.53
CA CYS A 366 -6.73 -14.89 17.07
C CYS A 366 -6.82 -16.05 18.05
N THR A 367 -7.97 -16.16 18.73
CA THR A 367 -8.24 -17.18 19.75
C THR A 367 -8.89 -18.43 19.17
N ARG A 368 -9.26 -18.46 17.89
CA ARG A 368 -9.95 -19.59 17.24
C ARG A 368 -9.01 -20.40 16.38
N ASP A 369 -8.77 -21.65 16.75
CA ASP A 369 -7.89 -22.57 15.99
C ASP A 369 -8.38 -22.79 14.57
N SER A 370 -9.68 -22.96 14.34
CA SER A 370 -10.24 -23.10 12.98
C SER A 370 -9.99 -21.89 12.06
N THR A 371 -9.78 -20.70 12.61
CA THR A 371 -9.41 -19.52 11.83
C THR A 371 -7.92 -19.57 11.48
N ILE A 372 -7.07 -19.96 12.44
CA ILE A 372 -5.63 -20.18 12.20
C ILE A 372 -5.40 -21.25 11.16
N GLU A 373 -6.10 -22.39 11.26
CA GLU A 373 -6.04 -23.48 10.26
C GLU A 373 -6.37 -23.00 8.84
N ARG A 374 -7.42 -22.19 8.68
CA ARG A 374 -7.77 -21.59 7.38
C ARG A 374 -6.64 -20.68 6.84
N HIS A 375 -5.98 -19.92 7.71
CA HIS A 375 -4.83 -19.11 7.30
C HIS A 375 -3.62 -19.98 6.98
N ALA A 376 -3.34 -21.02 7.77
CA ALA A 376 -2.26 -21.96 7.47
C ALA A 376 -2.40 -22.59 6.08
N ILE A 377 -3.62 -23.03 5.73
CA ILE A 377 -3.93 -23.58 4.40
C ILE A 377 -3.68 -22.52 3.29
N ARG A 378 -4.10 -21.26 3.49
CA ARG A 378 -3.89 -20.20 2.51
C ARG A 378 -2.41 -19.87 2.34
N PHE A 379 -1.66 -19.79 3.42
CA PHE A 379 -0.22 -19.56 3.38
C PHE A 379 0.53 -20.72 2.73
N ALA A 380 0.12 -21.98 2.99
CA ALA A 380 0.68 -23.15 2.34
C ALA A 380 0.50 -23.11 0.82
N ARG A 381 -0.71 -22.76 0.33
CA ARG A 381 -0.98 -22.62 -1.11
C ARG A 381 -0.14 -21.48 -1.74
N LEU A 382 -0.01 -20.36 -1.06
CA LEU A 382 0.86 -19.27 -1.52
C LEU A 382 2.32 -19.73 -1.61
N ARG A 383 2.80 -20.50 -0.63
CA ARG A 383 4.13 -21.09 -0.62
C ARG A 383 4.32 -22.05 -1.79
N GLU A 384 3.38 -22.95 -2.03
CA GLU A 384 3.39 -23.86 -3.17
C GLU A 384 3.44 -23.12 -4.51
N SER A 385 2.63 -22.07 -4.66
CA SER A 385 2.64 -21.22 -5.85
C SER A 385 3.98 -20.53 -6.07
N PHE A 386 4.63 -20.05 -5.00
CA PHE A 386 5.97 -19.46 -5.07
C PHE A 386 7.04 -20.50 -5.40
N GLU A 387 7.07 -21.63 -4.69
CA GLU A 387 8.08 -22.67 -4.87
C GLU A 387 8.02 -23.32 -6.27
N ALA A 388 6.83 -23.47 -6.85
CA ALA A 388 6.66 -23.94 -8.22
C ALA A 388 7.29 -23.02 -9.29
N ASN A 389 7.59 -21.78 -8.92
CA ASN A 389 8.20 -20.78 -9.82
C ASN A 389 9.56 -20.29 -9.33
N ARG A 390 10.10 -20.88 -8.26
CA ARG A 390 11.32 -20.43 -7.57
C ARG A 390 12.53 -20.31 -8.49
N GLU A 391 12.71 -21.27 -9.40
CA GLU A 391 13.83 -21.28 -10.33
C GLU A 391 13.88 -20.06 -11.27
N ARG A 392 12.73 -19.41 -11.49
CA ARG A 392 12.62 -18.17 -12.27
C ARG A 392 13.22 -16.96 -11.57
N PHE A 393 13.35 -17.01 -10.23
CA PHE A 393 13.74 -15.89 -9.37
C PHE A 393 15.08 -16.06 -8.69
N GLY A 394 15.91 -17.03 -9.08
CA GLY A 394 17.15 -17.40 -8.38
C GLY A 394 18.44 -17.16 -9.16
N ASN A 395 18.39 -16.54 -10.33
CA ASN A 395 19.49 -16.57 -11.29
C ASN A 395 20.49 -15.41 -11.20
N ASP A 396 20.25 -14.44 -10.30
CA ASP A 396 21.13 -13.30 -10.04
C ASP A 396 21.03 -12.81 -8.58
N ASP A 397 21.92 -11.89 -8.17
CA ASP A 397 22.00 -11.44 -6.77
C ASP A 397 20.72 -10.75 -6.26
N ASP A 398 20.03 -9.96 -7.08
CA ASP A 398 18.80 -9.29 -6.70
C ASP A 398 17.64 -10.29 -6.61
N ALA A 399 17.56 -11.23 -7.53
CA ALA A 399 16.58 -12.31 -7.49
C ALA A 399 16.84 -13.26 -6.30
N ASN A 400 18.10 -13.56 -5.97
CA ASN A 400 18.48 -14.30 -4.77
C ASN A 400 18.07 -13.57 -3.49
N ALA A 401 18.18 -12.23 -3.45
CA ALA A 401 17.70 -11.42 -2.33
C ALA A 401 16.17 -11.57 -2.17
N PHE A 402 15.41 -11.51 -3.25
CA PHE A 402 13.96 -11.70 -3.26
C PHE A 402 13.56 -13.07 -2.70
N VAL A 403 14.15 -14.15 -3.21
CA VAL A 403 13.93 -15.51 -2.71
C VAL A 403 14.26 -15.60 -1.21
N SER A 404 15.35 -14.98 -0.77
CA SER A 404 15.77 -14.98 0.63
C SER A 404 14.81 -14.23 1.55
N TYR A 405 14.08 -13.19 1.06
CA TYR A 405 12.99 -12.55 1.81
C TYR A 405 11.80 -13.48 1.96
N PHE A 406 11.41 -14.21 0.92
CA PHE A 406 10.34 -15.21 1.00
C PHE A 406 10.69 -16.36 1.96
N GLU A 407 11.90 -16.87 1.92
CA GLU A 407 12.37 -17.88 2.88
C GLU A 407 12.25 -17.40 4.33
N PHE A 408 12.52 -16.13 4.57
CA PHE A 408 12.34 -15.57 5.90
C PHE A 408 10.87 -15.43 6.27
N ILE A 409 10.01 -14.98 5.34
CA ILE A 409 8.54 -14.90 5.55
C ILE A 409 7.99 -16.30 5.87
N TRP A 410 8.42 -17.34 5.16
CA TRP A 410 7.98 -18.72 5.45
C TRP A 410 8.38 -19.20 6.85
N LYS A 411 9.57 -18.84 7.35
CA LYS A 411 9.94 -19.10 8.74
C LYS A 411 9.01 -18.40 9.72
N LEU A 412 8.55 -17.18 9.41
CA LEU A 412 7.60 -16.48 10.27
C LEU A 412 6.21 -17.15 10.23
N VAL A 413 5.77 -17.61 9.07
CA VAL A 413 4.52 -18.39 8.92
C VAL A 413 4.62 -19.69 9.73
N ASP A 414 5.73 -20.40 9.62
CA ASP A 414 5.94 -21.68 10.31
C ASP A 414 5.80 -21.52 11.82
N ILE A 415 6.43 -20.50 12.43
CA ILE A 415 6.42 -20.32 13.89
C ILE A 415 5.14 -19.70 14.45
N TRP A 416 4.46 -18.82 13.71
CA TRP A 416 3.31 -18.09 14.25
C TRP A 416 1.96 -18.58 13.74
N VAL A 417 1.92 -19.34 12.65
CA VAL A 417 0.69 -19.83 12.06
C VAL A 417 0.67 -21.34 12.02
N SER A 418 1.68 -21.99 11.39
CA SER A 418 1.64 -23.44 11.15
C SER A 418 1.85 -24.27 12.41
N GLN A 419 2.66 -23.81 13.38
CA GLN A 419 2.88 -24.54 14.65
C GLN A 419 1.68 -24.56 15.59
N ARG A 420 0.65 -23.73 15.31
CA ARG A 420 -0.60 -23.72 16.08
C ARG A 420 -1.66 -24.69 15.56
N VAL A 421 -1.42 -25.31 14.42
CA VAL A 421 -2.25 -26.32 13.77
C VAL A 421 -1.63 -27.69 13.98
#